data_ecd7813bd2108b8ba471cb53c980a6ef
#
_entry.id   ecd7813bd2108b8ba471cb53c980a6ef
#
_cell.length_a   1.000
_cell.length_b   1.000
_cell.length_c   1.000
_cell.angle_alpha   90.00
_cell.angle_beta   90.00
_cell.angle_gamma   90.00
#
_symmetry.space_group_name_H-M   'P 1'
#
loop_
_entity.id
_entity.type
_entity.pdbx_description
1 polymer ?
#
loop_
_entity_poly.entity_id
_entity_poly.type
_entity_poly.pdbx_seq_one_letter_code
_entity_poly.pdbx_strand_id
1 'polypeptide(L)'
;MAAKQKILIVDDDNNIAELISLYLTKECFDTKIVNDGEEALTAFEQYNPNLILLDLMLPGIDGYQVCREVRAKANVPIIMLSAKGEIFDKVLGLELGADDYMMKPFDSKELVARVKAVLRRYQPVKTEEVIPDLKDRKSTRLNSSH
;
A
#
# COMPACT_ATOMS: atom_id res chain seq x y z
N MET A 1 21.94 -11.29 3.80
CA MET A 1 20.55 -11.63 3.63
C MET A 1 19.67 -10.43 3.85
N ALA A 2 18.74 -10.17 2.95
CA ALA A 2 17.91 -9.00 3.08
C ALA A 2 16.86 -9.20 4.15
N ALA A 3 16.56 -8.14 4.87
CA ALA A 3 15.46 -8.16 5.83
C ALA A 3 14.14 -8.25 5.06
N LYS A 4 13.14 -8.84 5.70
CA LYS A 4 11.81 -8.89 5.11
C LYS A 4 11.24 -7.48 5.03
N GLN A 5 10.49 -7.22 3.97
CA GLN A 5 9.78 -5.97 3.86
C GLN A 5 8.56 -6.01 4.77
N LYS A 6 8.26 -4.87 5.38
CA LYS A 6 7.24 -4.74 6.41
C LYS A 6 5.98 -4.11 5.85
N ILE A 7 4.85 -4.74 6.10
CA ILE A 7 3.55 -4.25 5.63
C ILE A 7 2.70 -3.93 6.85
N LEU A 8 2.24 -2.70 6.94
CA LEU A 8 1.30 -2.30 7.98
C LEU A 8 -0.11 -2.48 7.43
N ILE A 9 -0.92 -3.28 8.12
CA ILE A 9 -2.29 -3.56 7.72
C ILE A 9 -3.22 -2.80 8.65
N VAL A 10 -3.99 -1.88 8.11
CA VAL A 10 -4.90 -1.04 8.89
C VAL A 10 -6.32 -1.38 8.48
N ASP A 11 -7.02 -2.13 9.31
CA ASP A 11 -8.37 -2.58 9.02
C ASP A 11 -9.06 -2.90 10.35
N ASP A 12 -10.27 -2.37 10.55
CA ASP A 12 -10.99 -2.64 11.80
C ASP A 12 -11.65 -4.01 11.81
N ASP A 13 -11.69 -4.70 10.69
CA ASP A 13 -12.19 -6.07 10.63
C ASP A 13 -11.01 -7.03 10.79
N ASN A 14 -10.87 -7.60 11.99
CA ASN A 14 -9.76 -8.48 12.27
C ASN A 14 -9.72 -9.72 11.38
N ASN A 15 -10.88 -10.22 10.96
CA ASN A 15 -10.90 -11.39 10.10
C ASN A 15 -10.24 -11.08 8.76
N ILE A 16 -10.55 -9.93 8.20
CA ILE A 16 -9.95 -9.53 6.94
C ILE A 16 -8.46 -9.23 7.13
N ALA A 17 -8.13 -8.52 8.21
CA ALA A 17 -6.73 -8.17 8.47
C ALA A 17 -5.87 -9.41 8.63
N GLU A 18 -6.37 -10.40 9.36
CA GLU A 18 -5.60 -11.63 9.55
C GLU A 18 -5.48 -12.42 8.27
N LEU A 19 -6.50 -12.42 7.44
CA LEU A 19 -6.43 -13.09 6.16
C LEU A 19 -5.38 -12.43 5.25
N ILE A 20 -5.37 -11.10 5.23
CA ILE A 20 -4.35 -10.37 4.48
C ILE A 20 -2.96 -10.71 5.01
N SER A 21 -2.81 -10.72 6.33
CA SER A 21 -1.53 -11.06 6.94
C SER A 21 -1.07 -12.46 6.54
N LEU A 22 -2.00 -13.41 6.53
CA LEU A 22 -1.67 -14.77 6.13
C LEU A 22 -1.14 -14.82 4.69
N TYR A 23 -1.84 -14.16 3.78
CA TYR A 23 -1.41 -14.14 2.38
C TYR A 23 -0.02 -13.53 2.23
N LEU A 24 0.22 -12.43 2.93
CA LEU A 24 1.50 -11.73 2.79
C LEU A 24 2.63 -12.46 3.50
N THR A 25 2.35 -13.08 4.63
CA THR A 25 3.37 -13.85 5.34
C THR A 25 3.85 -15.01 4.48
N LYS A 26 2.95 -15.64 3.72
CA LYS A 26 3.34 -16.70 2.80
C LYS A 26 4.27 -16.21 1.70
N GLU A 27 4.24 -14.91 1.41
CA GLU A 27 5.11 -14.31 0.40
C GLU A 27 6.35 -13.68 1.02
N CYS A 28 6.63 -14.03 2.26
CA CYS A 28 7.84 -13.61 2.98
C CYS A 28 7.84 -12.14 3.37
N PHE A 29 6.67 -11.57 3.60
CA PHE A 29 6.57 -10.22 4.18
C PHE A 29 6.37 -10.33 5.68
N ASP A 30 6.87 -9.34 6.42
CA ASP A 30 6.47 -9.14 7.81
C ASP A 30 5.22 -8.29 7.83
N THR A 31 4.31 -8.57 8.75
CA THR A 31 3.07 -7.80 8.84
C THR A 31 2.82 -7.34 10.26
N LYS A 32 2.13 -6.22 10.38
CA LYS A 32 1.61 -5.72 11.65
C LYS A 32 0.20 -5.24 11.40
N ILE A 33 -0.72 -5.61 12.27
CA ILE A 33 -2.14 -5.26 12.14
C ILE A 33 -2.48 -4.22 13.19
N VAL A 34 -3.16 -3.16 12.77
CA VAL A 34 -3.80 -2.21 13.67
C VAL A 34 -5.23 -1.99 13.20
N ASN A 35 -6.08 -1.55 14.10
CA ASN A 35 -7.52 -1.59 13.85
C ASN A 35 -8.18 -0.22 13.78
N ASP A 36 -7.45 0.87 14.00
CA ASP A 36 -8.03 2.19 13.86
C ASP A 36 -6.96 3.17 13.37
N GLY A 37 -7.42 4.38 13.01
CA GLY A 37 -6.54 5.35 12.38
C GLY A 37 -5.48 5.90 13.30
N GLU A 38 -5.80 6.08 14.58
CA GLU A 38 -4.80 6.60 15.52
C GLU A 38 -3.72 5.58 15.76
N GLU A 39 -4.09 4.31 15.91
CA GLU A 39 -3.10 3.25 16.03
C GLU A 39 -2.23 3.17 14.78
N ALA A 40 -2.84 3.44 13.62
CA ALA A 40 -2.08 3.40 12.37
C ALA A 40 -0.98 4.45 12.37
N LEU A 41 -1.27 5.65 12.84
CA LEU A 41 -0.26 6.70 12.86
C LEU A 41 0.87 6.38 13.83
N THR A 42 0.53 5.84 15.00
CA THR A 42 1.53 5.42 15.97
C THR A 42 2.39 4.29 15.39
N ALA A 43 1.74 3.29 14.81
CA ALA A 43 2.44 2.15 14.24
C ALA A 43 3.32 2.55 13.07
N PHE A 44 2.85 3.50 12.26
CA PHE A 44 3.65 3.99 11.14
C PHE A 44 4.99 4.51 11.64
N GLU A 45 4.98 5.27 12.72
CA GLU A 45 6.22 5.84 13.24
C GLU A 45 7.10 4.79 13.91
N GLN A 46 6.51 3.83 14.60
CA GLN A 46 7.28 2.84 15.36
C GLN A 46 7.74 1.66 14.52
N TYR A 47 6.86 1.19 13.64
CA TYR A 47 7.15 0.00 12.86
C TYR A 47 7.95 0.29 11.60
N ASN A 48 7.83 1.51 11.09
CA ASN A 48 8.53 1.97 9.90
C ASN A 48 8.26 1.04 8.71
N PRO A 49 7.00 0.88 8.31
CA PRO A 49 6.65 -0.08 7.27
C PRO A 49 7.14 0.33 5.90
N ASN A 50 7.29 -0.66 5.03
CA ASN A 50 7.63 -0.43 3.63
C ASN A 50 6.39 -0.15 2.77
N LEU A 51 5.22 -0.52 3.27
CA LEU A 51 3.95 -0.29 2.58
C LEU A 51 2.82 -0.34 3.59
N ILE A 52 1.78 0.43 3.36
CA ILE A 52 0.60 0.45 4.22
C ILE A 52 -0.62 0.02 3.39
N LEU A 53 -1.35 -0.98 3.90
CA LEU A 53 -2.66 -1.33 3.38
C LEU A 53 -3.68 -0.66 4.29
N LEU A 54 -4.51 0.22 3.74
CA LEU A 54 -5.25 1.17 4.55
C LEU A 54 -6.73 1.12 4.18
N ASP A 55 -7.54 0.60 5.12
CA ASP A 55 -8.99 0.61 4.96
C ASP A 55 -9.50 2.04 5.07
N LEU A 56 -10.42 2.40 4.22
CA LEU A 56 -10.99 3.75 4.23
C LEU A 56 -11.96 3.96 5.37
N MET A 57 -12.70 2.93 5.74
CA MET A 57 -13.75 3.05 6.75
C MET A 57 -13.23 2.57 8.08
N LEU A 58 -12.59 3.47 8.81
CA LEU A 58 -11.99 3.18 10.11
C LEU A 58 -12.73 3.93 11.21
N PRO A 59 -12.77 3.37 12.43
CA PRO A 59 -13.27 4.16 13.55
C PRO A 59 -12.29 5.27 13.90
N GLY A 60 -12.84 6.37 14.39
CA GLY A 60 -12.00 7.53 14.72
C GLY A 60 -11.66 8.30 13.47
N ILE A 61 -10.39 8.42 13.16
CA ILE A 61 -9.98 9.08 11.92
C ILE A 61 -10.01 8.06 10.80
N ASP A 62 -10.54 8.47 9.66
CA ASP A 62 -10.74 7.55 8.54
C ASP A 62 -9.45 7.39 7.74
N GLY A 63 -9.53 6.52 6.73
CA GLY A 63 -8.35 6.21 5.91
C GLY A 63 -7.82 7.40 5.14
N TYR A 64 -8.70 8.29 4.68
CA TYR A 64 -8.23 9.47 3.96
C TYR A 64 -7.39 10.36 4.88
N GLN A 65 -7.82 10.54 6.13
CA GLN A 65 -7.07 11.34 7.08
C GLN A 65 -5.72 10.70 7.41
N VAL A 66 -5.71 9.38 7.60
CA VAL A 66 -4.44 8.68 7.84
C VAL A 66 -3.48 8.89 6.68
N CYS A 67 -3.99 8.75 5.46
CA CYS A 67 -3.16 8.94 4.27
C CYS A 67 -2.56 10.34 4.24
N ARG A 68 -3.38 11.35 4.52
CA ARG A 68 -2.93 12.74 4.52
C ARG A 68 -1.82 12.95 5.54
N GLU A 69 -1.99 12.41 6.74
CA GLU A 69 -1.00 12.63 7.79
C GLU A 69 0.30 11.87 7.53
N VAL A 70 0.20 10.66 6.97
CA VAL A 70 1.40 9.92 6.62
C VAL A 70 2.16 10.65 5.52
N ARG A 71 1.46 11.17 4.53
CA ARG A 71 2.10 11.88 3.41
C ARG A 71 2.79 13.15 3.85
N ALA A 72 2.30 13.78 4.92
CA ALA A 72 2.97 14.95 5.46
C ALA A 72 4.34 14.61 6.03
N LYS A 73 4.57 13.35 6.37
CA LYS A 73 5.81 12.93 7.03
C LYS A 73 6.73 12.10 6.15
N ALA A 74 6.18 11.35 5.19
CA ALA A 74 6.98 10.38 4.46
C ALA A 74 6.33 10.02 3.14
N ASN A 75 7.11 9.36 2.30
CA ASN A 75 6.65 8.92 0.99
C ASN A 75 6.52 7.40 0.93
N VAL A 76 5.99 6.81 1.99
CA VAL A 76 5.77 5.37 2.02
C VAL A 76 4.59 4.99 1.11
N PRO A 77 4.67 3.88 0.37
CA PRO A 77 3.56 3.47 -0.49
C PRO A 77 2.29 3.15 0.31
N ILE A 78 1.15 3.55 -0.21
CA ILE A 78 -0.14 3.31 0.42
C ILE A 78 -1.10 2.73 -0.61
N ILE A 79 -1.71 1.57 -0.28
CA ILE A 79 -2.80 1.01 -1.06
C ILE A 79 -4.07 1.13 -0.24
N MET A 80 -5.07 1.78 -0.77
CA MET A 80 -6.35 1.95 -0.08
C MET A 80 -7.25 0.77 -0.33
N LEU A 81 -8.00 0.37 0.70
CA LEU A 81 -8.96 -0.72 0.63
C LEU A 81 -10.36 -0.16 0.83
N SER A 82 -11.31 -0.61 0.01
CA SER A 82 -12.69 -0.15 0.08
C SER A 82 -13.61 -1.36 -0.06
N ALA A 83 -14.67 -1.42 0.74
CA ALA A 83 -15.62 -2.50 0.61
C ALA A 83 -16.58 -2.23 -0.55
N LYS A 84 -17.07 -3.33 -1.15
CA LYS A 84 -18.08 -3.22 -2.19
C LYS A 84 -19.30 -2.52 -1.60
N GLY A 85 -19.78 -1.53 -2.30
CA GLY A 85 -20.95 -0.77 -1.85
C GLY A 85 -20.61 0.46 -1.04
N GLU A 86 -19.36 0.61 -0.62
CA GLU A 86 -18.94 1.84 0.04
C GLU A 86 -18.64 2.91 -0.99
N ILE A 87 -18.84 4.15 -0.58
CA ILE A 87 -18.51 5.27 -1.44
C ILE A 87 -17.01 5.46 -1.40
N PHE A 88 -16.37 5.33 -2.55
CA PHE A 88 -14.95 5.57 -2.66
C PHE A 88 -14.72 6.68 -3.66
N ASP A 89 -14.06 7.71 -3.21
CA ASP A 89 -13.68 8.79 -4.11
C ASP A 89 -12.26 8.55 -4.58
N LYS A 90 -12.15 7.96 -5.75
CA LYS A 90 -10.86 7.62 -6.31
C LYS A 90 -10.02 8.87 -6.59
N VAL A 91 -10.67 9.93 -7.04
CA VAL A 91 -9.95 11.17 -7.31
C VAL A 91 -9.36 11.72 -6.02
N LEU A 92 -10.15 11.75 -4.95
CA LEU A 92 -9.64 12.21 -3.67
C LEU A 92 -8.48 11.34 -3.18
N GLY A 93 -8.61 10.01 -3.31
CA GLY A 93 -7.54 9.11 -2.91
C GLY A 93 -6.25 9.41 -3.64
N LEU A 94 -6.33 9.61 -4.95
CA LEU A 94 -5.14 9.91 -5.73
C LEU A 94 -4.57 11.29 -5.39
N GLU A 95 -5.42 12.26 -5.14
CA GLU A 95 -4.96 13.60 -4.74
C GLU A 95 -4.25 13.57 -3.40
N LEU A 96 -4.66 12.68 -2.50
CA LEU A 96 -4.02 12.54 -1.20
C LEU A 96 -2.74 11.73 -1.25
N GLY A 97 -2.43 11.14 -2.40
CA GLY A 97 -1.16 10.47 -2.57
C GLY A 97 -1.18 8.96 -2.42
N ALA A 98 -2.36 8.35 -2.49
CA ALA A 98 -2.43 6.88 -2.52
C ALA A 98 -1.82 6.35 -3.81
N ASP A 99 -1.16 5.22 -3.72
CA ASP A 99 -0.48 4.62 -4.87
C ASP A 99 -1.38 3.67 -5.65
N ASP A 100 -2.37 3.11 -4.99
CA ASP A 100 -3.29 2.17 -5.62
C ASP A 100 -4.48 2.01 -4.71
N TYR A 101 -5.51 1.32 -5.19
CA TYR A 101 -6.65 0.97 -4.37
C TYR A 101 -7.16 -0.39 -4.78
N MET A 102 -7.84 -1.05 -3.84
CA MET A 102 -8.46 -2.35 -4.10
C MET A 102 -9.84 -2.36 -3.49
N MET A 103 -10.73 -3.11 -4.11
CA MET A 103 -12.09 -3.25 -3.61
C MET A 103 -12.26 -4.63 -2.98
N LYS A 104 -12.86 -4.67 -1.79
CA LYS A 104 -13.20 -5.93 -1.13
C LYS A 104 -14.49 -6.49 -1.73
N PRO A 105 -14.65 -7.79 -1.84
CA PRO A 105 -13.65 -8.81 -1.56
C PRO A 105 -12.63 -8.89 -2.69
N PHE A 106 -11.40 -9.22 -2.34
CA PHE A 106 -10.32 -9.32 -3.33
C PHE A 106 -9.75 -10.73 -3.31
N ASP A 107 -9.17 -11.10 -4.43
CA ASP A 107 -8.45 -12.36 -4.56
C ASP A 107 -7.07 -12.23 -3.95
N SER A 108 -6.59 -13.29 -3.30
CA SER A 108 -5.27 -13.27 -2.69
C SER A 108 -4.18 -12.98 -3.73
N LYS A 109 -4.34 -13.50 -4.94
CA LYS A 109 -3.35 -13.26 -5.99
C LYS A 109 -3.34 -11.79 -6.41
N GLU A 110 -4.50 -11.17 -6.47
CA GLU A 110 -4.58 -9.76 -6.79
C GLU A 110 -3.90 -8.92 -5.71
N LEU A 111 -4.17 -9.23 -4.44
CA LEU A 111 -3.56 -8.50 -3.34
C LEU A 111 -2.05 -8.57 -3.41
N VAL A 112 -1.52 -9.79 -3.53
CA VAL A 112 -0.07 -9.98 -3.54
C VAL A 112 0.54 -9.29 -4.76
N ALA A 113 -0.10 -9.39 -5.91
CA ALA A 113 0.43 -8.78 -7.12
C ALA A 113 0.50 -7.25 -7.01
N ARG A 114 -0.53 -6.63 -6.43
CA ARG A 114 -0.54 -5.18 -6.28
C ARG A 114 0.48 -4.72 -5.26
N VAL A 115 0.61 -5.45 -4.15
CA VAL A 115 1.62 -5.12 -3.14
C VAL A 115 3.01 -5.15 -3.77
N LYS A 116 3.32 -6.23 -4.50
CA LYS A 116 4.63 -6.36 -5.11
C LYS A 116 4.86 -5.29 -6.18
N ALA A 117 3.83 -4.98 -6.96
CA ALA A 117 3.96 -3.98 -8.01
C ALA A 117 4.25 -2.59 -7.43
N VAL A 118 3.54 -2.23 -6.38
CA VAL A 118 3.73 -0.92 -5.76
C VAL A 118 5.11 -0.84 -5.10
N LEU A 119 5.52 -1.92 -4.43
CA LEU A 119 6.84 -1.93 -3.80
C LEU A 119 7.97 -1.78 -4.83
N ARG A 120 7.80 -2.37 -6.01
CA ARG A 120 8.83 -2.24 -7.06
C ARG A 120 9.01 -0.79 -7.48
N ARG A 121 7.95 0.00 -7.49
CA ARG A 121 8.06 1.41 -7.90
C ARG A 121 8.90 2.22 -6.94
N TYR A 122 9.01 1.76 -5.69
CA TYR A 122 9.71 2.50 -4.64
C TYR A 122 11.11 1.97 -4.38
N GLN A 123 11.54 0.92 -5.09
CA GLN A 123 12.88 0.41 -4.91
C GLN A 123 13.89 1.31 -5.62
N PRO A 124 15.07 1.50 -5.03
CA PRO A 124 16.10 2.27 -5.71
C PRO A 124 16.47 1.61 -7.02
N VAL A 125 16.70 2.41 -8.03
CA VAL A 125 17.16 1.89 -9.32
C VAL A 125 18.61 1.49 -9.17
N LYS A 126 18.93 0.27 -9.55
CA LYS A 126 20.31 -0.20 -9.55
C LYS A 126 20.94 0.12 -10.89
N THR A 127 22.13 0.67 -10.85
CA THR A 127 22.78 1.14 -12.05
C THR A 127 22.93 0.03 -13.09
N GLU A 128 23.32 -1.12 -12.63
CA GLU A 128 23.58 -2.22 -13.55
C GLU A 128 22.30 -2.75 -14.17
N GLU A 129 21.16 -2.41 -13.60
CA GLU A 129 19.89 -2.85 -14.15
C GLU A 129 19.30 -1.87 -15.11
N VAL A 130 19.88 -0.73 -15.24
CA VAL A 130 19.39 0.25 -16.19
C VAL A 130 19.76 -0.24 -17.56
N ILE A 131 18.78 -0.72 -18.24
CA ILE A 131 18.99 -1.25 -19.54
C ILE A 131 18.84 -0.14 -20.53
N PRO A 132 19.81 0.05 -21.30
CA PRO A 132 19.67 1.11 -22.29
C PRO A 132 18.66 0.71 -23.29
N ASP A 133 17.87 0.54 -23.25
CA ASP A 133 16.98 0.04 -23.96
C ASP A 133 15.72 0.27 -23.72
N LEU A 134 15.96 0.25 -23.30
CA LEU A 134 15.25 0.45 -22.99
C LEU A 134 14.79 1.47 -23.10
N LYS A 135 15.00 1.66 -23.26
CA LYS A 135 14.71 2.44 -23.05
C LYS A 135 14.05 3.19 -23.34
N ASP A 136 14.02 2.90 -23.62
CA ASP A 136 13.44 3.43 -23.60
C ASP A 136 12.49 3.60 -23.75
N ARG A 137 12.16 3.14 -23.94
CA ARG A 137 11.25 3.00 -23.82
C ARG A 137 10.48 3.73 -23.54
N LYS A 138 10.46 3.74 -23.67
CA LYS A 138 9.79 4.05 -23.22
C LYS A 138 9.16 4.68 -22.90
N SER A 139 9.16 4.53 -23.34
CA SER A 139 8.64 4.88 -22.77
C SER A 139 7.86 5.23 -22.51
N THR A 140 7.71 5.04 -22.77
CA THR A 140 7.11 5.10 -22.22
C THR A 140 6.39 5.55 -21.93
N ARG A 141 6.21 5.45 -22.18
CA ARG A 141 5.62 5.57 -21.64
C ARG A 141 5.08 6.17 -21.23
N LEU A 142 4.87 6.22 -21.58
CA LEU A 142 4.38 6.47 -20.89
C LEU A 142 3.89 6.95 -20.55
N ASN A 143 3.75 6.90 -21.03
CA ASN A 143 3.37 7.06 -20.44
C ASN A 143 2.93 7.34 -20.10
N SER A 144 2.76 7.33 -20.52
CA SER A 144 2.47 7.40 -19.94
C SER A 144 2.04 7.58 -19.48
N SER A 145 1.84 7.50 -19.87
CA SER A 145 1.57 7.54 -19.24
C SER A 145 1.29 7.63 -18.85
N HIS A 146 1.11 7.45 -19.08
CA HIS A 146 0.95 7.38 -18.49
C HIS A 146 0.82 7.26 -18.17
#